data_d0a81ebc7109309d1636206f28b15f3b
#
_entry.id   d0a81ebc7109309d1636206f28b15f3b
#
_cell.length_a   1.000
_cell.length_b   1.000
_cell.length_c   1.000
_cell.angle_alpha   90.00
_cell.angle_beta   90.00
_cell.angle_gamma   90.00
#
_symmetry.space_group_name_H-M   'P 1'
#
loop_
_entity.id
_entity.type
_entity.pdbx_description
1 polymer ?
#
loop_
_entity_poly.entity_id
_entity_poly.type
_entity_poly.pdbx_seq_one_letter_code
_entity_poly.pdbx_strand_id
1 'polypeptide(L)'
;MIVFDEFTGFTPIQNRLLRVMLPLADRVIVSLSMDIREDFYHSRGVHELFSMSKETVQTLLKIAADAGCEVLSPVIMEPGEHRRYENAPELFFMEQNLFRPMYRKWPKPVNDISITSLKDPRQELSFVAREIVRLV
;
A
#
# COMPACT_ATOMS: atom_id res chain seq x y z
N MET A 1 15.13 -17.89 -7.11
CA MET A 1 13.93 -17.08 -6.82
C MET A 1 14.31 -15.84 -6.04
N ILE A 2 13.75 -14.68 -6.39
CA ILE A 2 13.95 -13.37 -5.71
C ILE A 2 12.59 -12.83 -5.33
N VAL A 3 12.45 -12.24 -4.14
CA VAL A 3 11.19 -11.63 -3.67
C VAL A 3 11.47 -10.21 -3.20
N PHE A 4 10.67 -9.27 -3.69
CA PHE A 4 10.62 -7.88 -3.23
C PHE A 4 9.25 -7.66 -2.58
N ASP A 5 9.24 -7.37 -1.29
CA ASP A 5 8.01 -7.25 -0.51
C ASP A 5 7.77 -5.80 -0.08
N GLU A 6 6.53 -5.32 -0.25
CA GLU A 6 6.07 -3.98 0.12
C GLU A 6 6.84 -2.80 -0.50
N PHE A 7 7.38 -2.96 -1.69
CA PHE A 7 8.02 -1.85 -2.40
C PHE A 7 6.96 -0.94 -3.03
N THR A 8 6.96 0.33 -2.67
CA THR A 8 6.11 1.35 -3.32
C THR A 8 6.72 1.90 -4.61
N GLY A 9 8.02 1.67 -4.82
CA GLY A 9 8.76 2.09 -6.01
C GLY A 9 10.22 1.69 -5.95
N PHE A 10 10.90 1.79 -7.09
CA PHE A 10 12.33 1.51 -7.22
C PHE A 10 13.08 2.75 -7.70
N THR A 11 14.21 3.02 -7.09
CA THR A 11 15.11 4.08 -7.56
C THR A 11 15.69 3.73 -8.94
N PRO A 12 16.18 4.72 -9.70
CA PRO A 12 16.82 4.47 -11.00
C PRO A 12 17.95 3.43 -10.95
N ILE A 13 18.72 3.39 -9.85
CA ILE A 13 19.79 2.41 -9.64
C ILE A 13 19.21 1.01 -9.43
N GLN A 14 18.17 0.89 -8.60
CA GLN A 14 17.48 -0.38 -8.38
C GLN A 14 16.83 -0.90 -9.68
N ASN A 15 16.24 -0.02 -10.48
CA ASN A 15 15.71 -0.39 -11.79
C ASN A 15 16.79 -0.90 -12.75
N ARG A 16 18.02 -0.32 -12.73
CA ARG A 16 19.14 -0.84 -13.50
C ARG A 16 19.57 -2.22 -13.01
N LEU A 17 19.61 -2.43 -11.69
CA LEU A 17 19.92 -3.72 -11.10
C LEU A 17 18.87 -4.77 -11.49
N LEU A 18 17.59 -4.44 -11.42
CA LEU A 18 16.49 -5.32 -11.84
C LEU A 18 16.63 -5.78 -13.28
N ARG A 19 17.03 -4.89 -14.20
CA ARG A 19 17.28 -5.24 -15.63
C ARG A 19 18.34 -6.34 -15.79
N VAL A 20 19.33 -6.35 -14.91
CA VAL A 20 20.39 -7.36 -14.94
C VAL A 20 19.97 -8.64 -14.22
N MET A 21 19.21 -8.52 -13.15
CA MET A 21 18.82 -9.66 -12.30
C MET A 21 17.67 -10.47 -12.88
N LEU A 22 16.70 -9.82 -13.53
CA LEU A 22 15.50 -10.49 -14.06
C LEU A 22 15.85 -11.69 -14.98
N PRO A 23 16.71 -11.55 -16.01
CA PRO A 23 17.03 -12.66 -16.89
C PRO A 23 17.90 -13.75 -16.25
N LEU A 24 18.48 -13.49 -15.06
CA LEU A 24 19.31 -14.45 -14.32
C LEU A 24 18.54 -15.25 -13.27
N ALA A 25 17.30 -14.85 -12.97
CA ALA A 25 16.51 -15.47 -11.92
C ALA A 25 15.42 -16.38 -12.53
N ASP A 26 15.25 -17.58 -11.99
CA ASP A 26 14.15 -18.47 -12.42
C ASP A 26 12.78 -17.86 -12.14
N ARG A 27 12.65 -17.07 -11.08
CA ARG A 27 11.42 -16.39 -10.70
C ARG A 27 11.73 -15.14 -9.88
N VAL A 28 11.03 -14.05 -10.21
CA VAL A 28 11.00 -12.82 -9.42
C VAL A 28 9.54 -12.55 -9.02
N ILE A 29 9.32 -12.27 -7.74
CA ILE A 29 8.01 -11.92 -7.18
C ILE A 29 8.13 -10.52 -6.59
N VAL A 30 7.20 -9.65 -6.92
CA VAL A 30 7.10 -8.30 -6.35
C VAL A 30 5.72 -8.12 -5.77
N SER A 31 5.62 -7.86 -4.46
CA SER A 31 4.37 -7.49 -3.83
C SER A 31 4.21 -5.97 -3.79
N LEU A 32 3.01 -5.49 -4.08
CA LEU A 32 2.66 -4.08 -4.10
C LEU A 32 1.31 -3.88 -3.42
N SER A 33 1.23 -2.87 -2.55
CA SER A 33 -0.03 -2.49 -1.93
C SER A 33 -0.86 -1.64 -2.88
N MET A 34 -2.06 -2.13 -3.21
CA MET A 34 -3.07 -1.42 -3.99
C MET A 34 -4.47 -1.83 -3.56
N ASP A 35 -5.47 -0.98 -3.83
CA ASP A 35 -6.86 -1.37 -3.66
C ASP A 35 -7.31 -2.23 -4.84
N ILE A 36 -7.99 -3.35 -4.58
CA ILE A 36 -8.50 -4.26 -5.62
C ILE A 36 -9.49 -3.59 -6.58
N ARG A 37 -10.05 -2.45 -6.20
CA ARG A 37 -10.97 -1.65 -7.02
C ARG A 37 -10.27 -0.74 -8.02
N GLU A 38 -8.94 -0.66 -7.96
CA GLU A 38 -8.14 0.18 -8.86
C GLU A 38 -7.78 -0.56 -10.15
N ASP A 39 -7.56 0.22 -11.22
CA ASP A 39 -6.86 -0.28 -12.39
C ASP A 39 -5.36 -0.39 -12.05
N PHE A 40 -4.83 -1.59 -11.97
CA PHE A 40 -3.45 -1.84 -11.56
C PHE A 40 -2.41 -1.35 -12.59
N TYR A 41 -2.82 -1.23 -13.82
CA TYR A 41 -1.92 -1.03 -14.95
C TYR A 41 -1.89 0.41 -15.49
N HIS A 42 -2.88 1.24 -15.15
CA HIS A 42 -2.97 2.60 -15.65
C HIS A 42 -3.05 3.61 -14.51
N SER A 43 -2.09 4.54 -14.49
CA SER A 43 -2.11 5.72 -13.62
C SER A 43 -2.67 6.92 -14.40
N ARG A 44 -3.57 7.67 -13.77
CA ARG A 44 -4.11 8.93 -14.27
C ARG A 44 -3.31 10.13 -13.78
N GLY A 45 -2.26 9.89 -13.01
CA GLY A 45 -1.34 10.90 -12.51
C GLY A 45 -1.15 10.88 -10.99
N VAL A 46 -0.29 11.75 -10.52
CA VAL A 46 0.18 11.83 -9.12
C VAL A 46 -0.90 12.11 -8.07
N HIS A 47 -2.08 12.53 -8.49
CA HIS A 47 -3.22 12.78 -7.61
C HIS A 47 -3.96 11.50 -7.19
N GLU A 48 -3.70 10.37 -7.84
CA GLU A 48 -4.28 9.09 -7.46
C GLU A 48 -3.60 8.52 -6.22
N LEU A 49 -4.39 7.92 -5.34
CA LEU A 49 -3.89 7.35 -4.08
C LEU A 49 -2.78 6.32 -4.28
N PHE A 50 -2.87 5.51 -5.33
CA PHE A 50 -1.90 4.44 -5.63
C PHE A 50 -1.05 4.74 -6.88
N SER A 51 -0.87 6.01 -7.25
CA SER A 51 -0.10 6.40 -8.44
C SER A 51 1.30 5.79 -8.44
N MET A 52 2.02 5.85 -7.34
CA MET A 52 3.37 5.30 -7.22
C MET A 52 3.41 3.78 -7.43
N SER A 53 2.46 3.04 -6.87
CA SER A 53 2.38 1.59 -7.06
C SER A 53 2.05 1.25 -8.52
N LYS A 54 1.14 1.99 -9.16
CA LYS A 54 0.80 1.81 -10.58
C LYS A 54 2.00 2.12 -11.50
N GLU A 55 2.71 3.21 -11.25
CA GLU A 55 3.93 3.55 -11.99
C GLU A 55 5.02 2.49 -11.81
N THR A 56 5.10 1.90 -10.62
CA THR A 56 6.02 0.79 -10.35
C THR A 56 5.63 -0.44 -11.18
N VAL A 57 4.36 -0.81 -11.24
CA VAL A 57 3.87 -1.90 -12.11
C VAL A 57 4.26 -1.65 -13.57
N GLN A 58 3.97 -0.46 -14.10
CA GLN A 58 4.30 -0.11 -15.49
C GLN A 58 5.81 -0.20 -15.76
N THR A 59 6.62 0.28 -14.81
CA THR A 59 8.09 0.23 -14.92
C THR A 59 8.59 -1.21 -14.92
N LEU A 60 8.08 -2.06 -14.03
CA LEU A 60 8.46 -3.47 -13.94
C LEU A 60 8.05 -4.25 -15.20
N LEU A 61 6.85 -4.02 -15.72
CA LEU A 61 6.36 -4.63 -16.95
C LEU A 61 7.26 -4.25 -18.14
N LYS A 62 7.67 -2.97 -18.23
CA LYS A 62 8.60 -2.52 -19.24
C LYS A 62 9.98 -3.19 -19.11
N ILE A 63 10.51 -3.28 -17.89
CA ILE A 63 11.79 -3.94 -17.64
C ILE A 63 11.72 -5.42 -18.02
N ALA A 64 10.63 -6.10 -17.68
CA ALA A 64 10.41 -7.51 -18.02
C ALA A 64 10.33 -7.71 -19.54
N ALA A 65 9.60 -6.86 -20.24
CA ALA A 65 9.49 -6.90 -21.70
C ALA A 65 10.84 -6.66 -22.39
N ASP A 66 11.59 -5.62 -21.94
CA ASP A 66 12.93 -5.32 -22.44
C ASP A 66 13.92 -6.48 -22.22
N ALA A 67 13.74 -7.26 -21.14
CA ALA A 67 14.55 -8.41 -20.79
C ALA A 67 14.07 -9.74 -21.42
N GLY A 68 12.96 -9.73 -22.15
CA GLY A 68 12.35 -10.93 -22.74
C GLY A 68 11.80 -11.92 -21.69
N CYS A 69 11.46 -11.45 -20.49
CA CYS A 69 10.94 -12.28 -19.43
C CYS A 69 9.43 -12.46 -19.57
N GLU A 70 8.94 -13.66 -19.28
CA GLU A 70 7.52 -13.94 -19.17
C GLU A 70 6.94 -13.27 -17.92
N VAL A 71 5.80 -12.60 -18.08
CA VAL A 71 5.05 -12.01 -16.96
C VAL A 71 3.81 -12.87 -16.71
N LEU A 72 3.75 -13.46 -15.53
CA LEU A 72 2.61 -14.25 -15.09
C LEU A 72 1.43 -13.35 -14.66
N SER A 73 0.23 -13.92 -14.67
CA SER A 73 -0.95 -13.25 -14.13
C SER A 73 -0.73 -12.85 -12.67
N PRO A 74 -1.18 -11.65 -12.25
CA PRO A 74 -1.03 -11.20 -10.88
C PRO A 74 -1.83 -12.08 -9.92
N VAL A 75 -1.27 -12.35 -8.75
CA VAL A 75 -1.98 -12.94 -7.63
C VAL A 75 -2.58 -11.80 -6.82
N ILE A 76 -3.90 -11.71 -6.77
CA ILE A 76 -4.63 -10.71 -6.00
C ILE A 76 -5.00 -11.34 -4.67
N MET A 77 -4.51 -10.75 -3.59
CA MET A 77 -4.91 -11.14 -2.24
C MET A 77 -6.24 -10.47 -1.92
N GLU A 78 -7.31 -11.22 -2.00
CA GLU A 78 -8.63 -10.70 -1.63
C GLU A 78 -8.72 -10.44 -0.13
N PRO A 79 -9.42 -9.38 0.28
CA PRO A 79 -9.62 -9.06 1.69
C PRO A 79 -10.62 -10.00 2.38
N GLY A 80 -10.68 -11.26 1.95
CA GLY A 80 -11.69 -12.24 2.38
C GLY A 80 -11.61 -12.65 3.84
N GLU A 81 -10.47 -12.47 4.48
CA GLU A 81 -10.32 -12.74 5.91
C GLU A 81 -9.80 -11.48 6.61
N HIS A 82 -10.73 -10.62 7.02
CA HIS A 82 -10.45 -9.35 7.72
C HIS A 82 -9.92 -9.52 9.15
N ARG A 83 -9.06 -10.47 9.41
CA ARG A 83 -8.48 -10.70 10.74
C ARG A 83 -7.90 -9.43 11.35
N ARG A 84 -7.31 -8.57 10.49
CA ARG A 84 -6.73 -7.29 10.94
C ARG A 84 -7.76 -6.35 11.56
N TYR A 85 -9.00 -6.37 11.11
CA TYR A 85 -10.07 -5.46 11.56
C TYR A 85 -11.24 -6.20 12.21
N GLU A 86 -11.07 -7.48 12.57
CA GLU A 86 -12.12 -8.30 13.16
C GLU A 86 -12.74 -7.65 14.40
N ASN A 87 -11.88 -7.05 15.24
CA ASN A 87 -12.28 -6.38 16.47
C ASN A 87 -12.37 -4.85 16.34
N ALA A 88 -12.22 -4.29 15.11
CA ALA A 88 -12.23 -2.86 14.87
C ALA A 88 -12.98 -2.51 13.56
N PRO A 89 -14.31 -2.73 13.52
CA PRO A 89 -15.11 -2.52 12.29
C PRO A 89 -15.14 -1.06 11.85
N GLU A 90 -14.92 -0.12 12.75
CA GLU A 90 -14.83 1.31 12.46
C GLU A 90 -13.57 1.63 11.65
N LEU A 91 -12.44 1.02 12.02
CA LEU A 91 -11.19 1.16 11.27
C LEU A 91 -11.32 0.53 9.89
N PHE A 92 -11.98 -0.61 9.77
CA PHE A 92 -12.28 -1.22 8.48
C PHE A 92 -13.14 -0.30 7.61
N PHE A 93 -14.20 0.28 8.19
CA PHE A 93 -15.03 1.24 7.46
C PHE A 93 -14.24 2.47 7.02
N MET A 94 -13.38 3.00 7.89
CA MET A 94 -12.51 4.13 7.56
C MET A 94 -11.55 3.77 6.42
N GLU A 95 -10.87 2.64 6.50
CA GLU A 95 -9.95 2.16 5.45
C GLU A 95 -10.66 2.04 4.10
N GLN A 96 -11.88 1.48 4.07
CA GLN A 96 -12.65 1.30 2.85
C GLN A 96 -13.15 2.61 2.23
N ASN A 97 -13.28 3.69 2.99
CA ASN A 97 -13.93 4.92 2.55
C ASN A 97 -13.00 6.16 2.57
N LEU A 98 -11.86 6.09 3.23
CA LEU A 98 -10.90 7.19 3.28
C LEU A 98 -10.37 7.50 1.87
N PHE A 99 -10.30 8.78 1.52
CA PHE A 99 -9.88 9.29 0.20
C PHE A 99 -10.73 8.81 -0.98
N ARG A 100 -11.95 8.37 -0.72
CA ARG A 100 -12.89 7.99 -1.80
C ARG A 100 -13.80 9.16 -2.18
N PRO A 101 -14.17 9.27 -3.48
CA PRO A 101 -15.02 10.39 -3.95
C PRO A 101 -16.41 10.40 -3.33
N MET A 102 -16.92 9.22 -2.95
CA MET A 102 -18.23 9.10 -2.33
C MET A 102 -18.11 9.14 -0.81
N TYR A 103 -18.61 10.21 -0.23
CA TYR A 103 -18.69 10.35 1.22
C TYR A 103 -19.68 9.34 1.82
N ARG A 104 -19.21 8.50 2.73
CA ARG A 104 -20.03 7.60 3.54
C ARG A 104 -19.81 7.90 5.01
N LYS A 105 -20.90 7.94 5.77
CA LYS A 105 -20.84 8.19 7.21
C LYS A 105 -20.98 6.87 7.98
N TRP A 106 -20.15 6.68 8.98
CA TRP A 106 -20.31 5.58 9.93
C TRP A 106 -21.61 5.77 10.72
N PRO A 107 -22.50 4.74 10.79
CA PRO A 107 -23.84 4.89 11.34
C PRO A 107 -23.94 4.70 12.87
N LYS A 108 -22.84 4.29 13.53
CA LYS A 108 -22.81 3.96 14.95
C LYS A 108 -21.89 4.91 15.74
N PRO A 109 -21.94 4.91 17.08
CA PRO A 109 -20.92 5.57 17.88
C PRO A 109 -19.51 5.06 17.54
N VAL A 110 -18.51 5.93 17.65
CA VAL A 110 -17.10 5.61 17.36
C VAL A 110 -16.41 5.33 18.70
N ASN A 111 -15.80 4.15 18.84
CA ASN A 111 -15.12 3.71 20.05
C ASN A 111 -13.63 3.42 19.82
N ASP A 112 -13.26 2.94 18.63
CA ASP A 112 -11.90 2.47 18.31
C ASP A 112 -11.04 3.56 17.63
N ILE A 113 -11.61 4.72 17.36
CA ILE A 113 -10.91 5.83 16.71
C ILE A 113 -11.05 7.08 17.58
N SER A 114 -9.94 7.69 17.92
CA SER A 114 -9.91 8.98 18.60
C SER A 114 -9.07 10.00 17.80
N ILE A 115 -9.53 11.24 17.79
CA ILE A 115 -8.80 12.35 17.16
C ILE A 115 -8.46 13.34 18.26
N THR A 116 -7.18 13.56 18.50
CA THR A 116 -6.68 14.48 19.52
C THR A 116 -5.98 15.66 18.84
N SER A 117 -6.44 16.86 19.14
CA SER A 117 -5.79 18.10 18.71
C SER A 117 -5.01 18.69 19.87
N LEU A 118 -3.74 19.02 19.64
CA LEU A 118 -2.84 19.56 20.66
C LEU A 118 -2.25 20.89 20.17
N LYS A 119 -1.71 21.66 21.11
CA LYS A 119 -1.29 23.05 20.86
C LYS A 119 -0.06 23.15 19.96
N ASP A 120 0.87 22.23 20.10
CA ASP A 120 2.15 22.25 19.41
C ASP A 120 2.73 20.83 19.25
N PRO A 121 3.71 20.62 18.35
CA PRO A 121 4.32 19.32 18.09
C PRO A 121 4.97 18.68 19.33
N ARG A 122 5.46 19.46 20.28
CA ARG A 122 6.05 18.93 21.50
C ARG A 122 4.99 18.29 22.41
N GLN A 123 3.81 18.88 22.47
CA GLN A 123 2.69 18.29 23.19
C GLN A 123 2.19 17.03 22.50
N GLU A 124 2.18 16.98 21.16
CA GLU A 124 1.84 15.77 20.38
C GLU A 124 2.80 14.63 20.70
N LEU A 125 4.10 14.87 20.65
CA LEU A 125 5.12 13.88 21.04
C LEU A 125 4.94 13.39 22.47
N SER A 126 4.69 14.32 23.42
CA SER A 126 4.49 13.98 24.83
C SER A 126 3.20 13.17 25.04
N PHE A 127 2.15 13.45 24.28
CA PHE A 127 0.91 12.70 24.31
C PHE A 127 1.13 11.27 23.79
N VAL A 128 1.74 11.13 22.61
CA VAL A 128 2.04 9.81 22.01
C VAL A 128 2.91 8.97 22.95
N ALA A 129 3.97 9.56 23.53
CA ALA A 129 4.83 8.86 24.46
C ALA A 129 4.06 8.33 25.68
N ARG A 130 3.14 9.13 26.25
CA ARG A 130 2.28 8.69 27.37
C ARG A 130 1.32 7.57 26.96
N GLU A 131 0.73 7.66 25.77
CA GLU A 131 -0.16 6.62 25.28
C GLU A 131 0.59 5.29 25.05
N ILE A 132 1.81 5.33 24.51
CA ILE A 132 2.65 4.14 24.38
C ILE A 132 2.91 3.50 25.74
N VAL A 133 3.33 4.31 26.75
CA VAL A 133 3.57 3.80 28.11
C VAL A 133 2.30 3.21 28.75
N ARG A 134 1.12 3.74 28.41
CA ARG A 134 -0.15 3.21 28.90
C ARG A 134 -0.52 1.86 28.31
N LEU A 135 -0.07 1.57 27.08
CA LEU A 135 -0.40 0.36 26.33
C LEU A 135 0.60 -0.80 26.57
N VAL A 136 1.76 -0.50 27.16
CA VAL A 136 2.82 -1.47 27.51
C VAL A 136 2.73 -1.82 29.00
#